data_948a4ec2a72052fb822bdc54f7dea995
#
_entry.id   948a4ec2a72052fb822bdc54f7dea995
#
_cell.length_a   1.000
_cell.length_b   1.000
_cell.length_c   1.000
_cell.angle_alpha   90.00
_cell.angle_beta   90.00
_cell.angle_gamma   90.00
#
_symmetry.space_group_name_H-M   'P 1'
#
loop_
_entity.id
_entity.type
_entity.pdbx_description
1 polymer ?
#
loop_
_entity_poly.entity_id
_entity_poly.type
_entity_poly.pdbx_seq_one_letter_code
_entity_poly.pdbx_strand_id
1 'polypeptide(L)'
;MFTPGHTLGHCALHLPERDAIITGDALVTHDPYTDTRGPRIVARGATADSERALASLERLSGTGVGTLLPGHGEPWTGGAERAVQEARQAGVL
;
A
#
# COMPACT_ATOMS: atom_id res chain seq x y z
N MET A 1 -5.65 -10.62 4.76
CA MET A 1 -4.56 -10.72 3.76
C MET A 1 -3.25 -10.25 4.40
N PHE A 2 -2.26 -11.11 4.41
CA PHE A 2 -0.98 -10.82 5.06
C PHE A 2 -0.11 -9.94 4.15
N THR A 3 0.27 -8.77 4.64
CA THR A 3 1.04 -7.78 3.89
C THR A 3 2.18 -7.23 4.78
N PRO A 4 3.15 -8.09 5.16
CA PRO A 4 4.22 -7.69 6.08
C PRO A 4 5.16 -6.66 5.47
N GLY A 5 5.76 -5.85 6.31
CA GLY A 5 6.78 -4.89 5.91
C GLY A 5 6.77 -3.64 6.77
N HIS A 6 5.71 -2.84 6.71
CA HIS A 6 5.56 -1.67 7.59
C HIS A 6 5.66 -2.13 9.05
N THR A 7 4.92 -3.18 9.39
CA THR A 7 5.18 -4.01 10.57
C THR A 7 5.28 -5.46 10.11
N LEU A 8 5.91 -6.32 10.92
CA LEU A 8 6.07 -7.72 10.55
C LEU A 8 4.74 -8.48 10.53
N GLY A 9 3.76 -8.02 11.29
CA GLY A 9 2.43 -8.66 11.36
C GLY A 9 1.36 -7.92 10.59
N HIS A 10 1.70 -6.95 9.75
CA HIS A 10 0.72 -6.12 9.05
C HIS A 10 -0.19 -6.96 8.15
N CYS A 11 -1.48 -6.65 8.18
CA CYS A 11 -2.49 -7.25 7.31
C CYS A 11 -3.35 -6.17 6.67
N ALA A 12 -3.72 -6.37 5.42
CA ALA A 12 -4.72 -5.58 4.72
C ALA A 12 -6.05 -6.32 4.75
N LEU A 13 -7.15 -5.62 4.55
CA LEU A 13 -8.49 -6.21 4.55
C LEU A 13 -9.10 -6.11 3.16
N HIS A 14 -9.25 -7.26 2.50
CA HIS A 14 -9.86 -7.33 1.19
C HIS A 14 -11.39 -7.41 1.32
N LEU A 15 -12.09 -6.54 0.63
CA LEU A 15 -13.55 -6.46 0.61
C LEU A 15 -14.04 -6.70 -0.82
N PRO A 16 -14.11 -7.98 -1.27
CA PRO A 16 -14.43 -8.28 -2.68
C PRO A 16 -15.80 -7.77 -3.11
N GLU A 17 -16.79 -7.79 -2.22
CA GLU A 17 -18.13 -7.30 -2.51
C GLU A 17 -18.18 -5.78 -2.71
N ARG A 18 -17.17 -5.07 -2.24
CA ARG A 18 -17.05 -3.62 -2.38
C ARG A 18 -16.02 -3.21 -3.43
N ASP A 19 -15.40 -4.18 -4.09
CA ASP A 19 -14.32 -3.94 -5.03
C ASP A 19 -13.21 -3.06 -4.43
N ALA A 20 -12.85 -3.34 -3.17
CA ALA A 20 -11.94 -2.50 -2.40
C ALA A 20 -11.05 -3.32 -1.48
N ILE A 21 -9.92 -2.70 -1.10
CA ILE A 21 -9.03 -3.18 -0.04
C ILE A 21 -8.78 -2.03 0.92
N ILE A 22 -8.90 -2.30 2.21
CA ILE A 22 -8.38 -1.42 3.24
C ILE A 22 -6.91 -1.80 3.40
N THR A 23 -6.02 -0.98 2.85
CA THR A 23 -4.59 -1.30 2.80
C THR A 23 -3.86 -0.97 4.10
N GLY A 24 -4.44 -0.12 4.96
CA GLY A 24 -3.72 0.38 6.12
C GLY A 24 -2.41 1.02 5.65
N ASP A 25 -1.31 0.64 6.27
CA ASP A 25 0.01 1.15 5.92
C ASP A 25 0.83 0.22 5.03
N ALA A 26 0.20 -0.79 4.40
CA ALA A 26 0.86 -1.58 3.37
C ALA A 26 1.08 -0.76 2.09
N LEU A 27 0.15 0.12 1.77
CA LEU A 27 0.26 1.10 0.70
C LEU A 27 -0.49 2.34 1.16
N VAL A 28 0.19 3.48 1.10
CA VAL A 28 -0.39 4.78 1.45
C VAL A 28 -0.37 5.67 0.21
N THR A 29 -1.20 6.71 0.21
CA THR A 29 -1.22 7.71 -0.86
C THR A 29 -0.65 9.04 -0.39
N HIS A 30 -0.28 9.12 0.86
CA HIS A 30 0.47 10.23 1.45
C HIS A 30 1.36 9.67 2.55
N ASP A 31 2.66 9.87 2.44
CA ASP A 31 3.59 9.52 3.51
C ASP A 31 3.77 10.74 4.40
N PRO A 32 3.27 10.71 5.65
CA PRO A 32 3.35 11.86 6.54
C PRO A 32 4.78 12.15 7.00
N TYR A 33 5.68 11.18 6.92
CA TYR A 33 7.07 11.36 7.37
C TYR A 33 7.92 12.16 6.39
N THR A 34 7.64 12.04 5.09
CA THR A 34 8.34 12.76 4.03
C THR A 34 7.46 13.79 3.33
N ASP A 35 6.18 13.84 3.69
CA ASP A 35 5.16 14.67 3.03
C ASP A 35 5.11 14.43 1.51
N THR A 36 5.30 13.19 1.12
CA THR A 36 5.27 12.79 -0.29
C THR A 36 3.93 12.16 -0.62
N ARG A 37 3.30 12.60 -1.70
CA ARG A 37 2.00 12.14 -2.15
C ARG A 37 2.12 11.14 -3.30
N GLY A 38 1.04 10.38 -3.50
CA GLY A 38 0.95 9.33 -4.48
C GLY A 38 1.14 7.94 -3.85
N PRO A 39 0.72 6.87 -4.55
CA PRO A 39 0.85 5.51 -4.04
C PRO A 39 2.29 5.15 -3.73
N ARG A 40 2.52 4.63 -2.52
CA ARG A 40 3.86 4.28 -2.05
C ARG A 40 3.82 3.44 -0.79
N ILE A 41 4.95 2.80 -0.46
CA ILE A 41 5.14 2.26 0.89
C ILE A 41 5.56 3.38 1.83
N VAL A 42 5.34 3.17 3.13
CA VAL A 42 5.75 4.14 4.16
C VAL A 42 7.27 4.25 4.20
N ALA A 43 7.78 5.45 4.46
CA ALA A 43 9.21 5.76 4.46
C ALA A 43 10.02 4.78 5.33
N ARG A 44 11.26 4.54 4.94
CA ARG A 44 12.18 3.60 5.57
C ARG A 44 12.27 3.79 7.09
N GLY A 45 12.33 5.04 7.55
CA GLY A 45 12.48 5.34 8.98
C GLY A 45 11.28 4.92 9.83
N ALA A 46 10.12 4.65 9.22
CA ALA A 46 8.91 4.23 9.89
C ALA A 46 8.43 2.84 9.43
N THR A 47 9.29 2.08 8.76
CA THR A 47 8.96 0.76 8.22
C THR A 47 9.96 -0.27 8.73
N ALA A 48 9.48 -1.35 9.32
CA ALA A 48 10.33 -2.38 9.91
C ALA A 48 11.18 -3.10 8.85
N ASP A 49 10.61 -3.38 7.68
CA ASP A 49 11.29 -4.09 6.59
C ASP A 49 10.76 -3.59 5.23
N SER A 50 11.48 -2.64 4.64
CA SER A 50 11.07 -2.01 3.39
C SER A 50 11.07 -2.98 2.21
N GLU A 51 11.97 -3.95 2.17
CA GLU A 51 12.00 -4.95 1.10
C GLU A 51 10.77 -5.83 1.13
N ARG A 52 10.35 -6.26 2.33
CA ARG A 52 9.11 -7.04 2.48
C ARG A 52 7.89 -6.21 2.17
N ALA A 53 7.91 -4.92 2.52
CA ALA A 53 6.81 -4.02 2.19
C ALA A 53 6.64 -3.93 0.66
N LEU A 54 7.72 -3.78 -0.09
CA LEU A 54 7.66 -3.77 -1.55
C LEU A 54 7.17 -5.11 -2.10
N ALA A 55 7.67 -6.23 -1.57
CA ALA A 55 7.25 -7.57 -2.01
C ALA A 55 5.76 -7.81 -1.74
N SER A 56 5.23 -7.30 -0.63
CA SER A 56 3.83 -7.47 -0.26
C SER A 56 2.87 -6.76 -1.21
N LEU A 57 3.34 -5.76 -1.97
CA LEU A 57 2.49 -5.05 -2.93
C LEU A 57 1.87 -5.98 -3.99
N GLU A 58 2.54 -7.06 -4.36
CA GLU A 58 1.98 -8.04 -5.30
C GLU A 58 0.66 -8.62 -4.83
N ARG A 59 0.49 -8.80 -3.54
CA ARG A 59 -0.76 -9.33 -2.99
C ARG A 59 -1.92 -8.37 -3.21
N LEU A 60 -1.64 -7.08 -3.21
CA LEU A 60 -2.65 -6.06 -3.48
C LEU A 60 -3.03 -6.05 -4.96
N SER A 61 -2.04 -6.04 -5.85
CA SER A 61 -2.29 -6.01 -7.29
C SER A 61 -3.02 -7.25 -7.79
N GLY A 62 -2.73 -8.41 -7.20
CA GLY A 62 -3.35 -9.67 -7.58
C GLY A 62 -4.85 -9.75 -7.35
N THR A 63 -5.42 -8.86 -6.54
CA THR A 63 -6.86 -8.84 -6.26
C THR A 63 -7.68 -8.23 -7.39
N GLY A 64 -7.09 -7.34 -8.19
CA GLY A 64 -7.78 -6.64 -9.26
C GLY A 64 -8.83 -5.63 -8.83
N VAL A 65 -8.87 -5.25 -7.54
CA VAL A 65 -9.87 -4.28 -7.04
C VAL A 65 -9.64 -2.88 -7.62
N GLY A 66 -10.73 -2.09 -7.70
CA GLY A 66 -10.67 -0.73 -8.22
C GLY A 66 -10.26 0.30 -7.18
N THR A 67 -10.55 0.06 -5.91
CA THR A 67 -10.39 1.07 -4.84
C THR A 67 -9.48 0.56 -3.74
N LEU A 68 -8.54 1.42 -3.32
CA LEU A 68 -7.70 1.21 -2.14
C LEU A 68 -8.02 2.28 -1.10
N LEU A 69 -8.18 1.85 0.15
CA LEU A 69 -8.45 2.73 1.28
C LEU A 69 -7.22 2.69 2.21
N PRO A 70 -6.29 3.66 2.06
CA PRO A 70 -5.04 3.65 2.80
C PRO A 70 -5.19 4.16 4.23
N GLY A 71 -4.19 3.86 5.06
CA GLY A 71 -4.11 4.39 6.41
C GLY A 71 -3.77 5.89 6.44
N HIS A 72 -3.12 6.39 5.39
CA HIS A 72 -2.75 7.80 5.24
C HIS A 72 -2.98 8.25 3.80
N GLY A 73 -3.55 9.42 3.63
CA GLY A 73 -3.82 10.03 2.33
C GLY A 73 -5.20 9.72 1.79
N GLU A 74 -5.42 10.15 0.56
CA GLU A 74 -6.71 10.02 -0.10
C GLU A 74 -6.96 8.59 -0.58
N PRO A 75 -8.23 8.15 -0.65
CA PRO A 75 -8.56 6.90 -1.33
C PRO A 75 -8.04 6.91 -2.77
N TRP A 76 -7.59 5.74 -3.23
CA TRP A 76 -7.15 5.54 -4.60
C TRP A 76 -8.21 4.78 -5.37
N THR A 77 -8.68 5.34 -6.48
CA THR A 77 -9.75 4.75 -7.30
C THR A 77 -9.28 4.32 -8.68
N GLY A 78 -8.00 4.40 -8.95
CA GLY A 78 -7.41 4.07 -10.25
C GLY A 78 -7.03 2.60 -10.44
N GLY A 79 -7.45 1.71 -9.53
CA GLY A 79 -7.14 0.29 -9.58
C GLY A 79 -5.90 -0.09 -8.79
N ALA A 80 -5.94 -1.27 -8.16
CA ALA A 80 -4.85 -1.77 -7.33
C ALA A 80 -3.57 -1.99 -8.14
N GLU A 81 -3.69 -2.50 -9.36
CA GLU A 81 -2.54 -2.78 -10.21
C GLU A 81 -1.74 -1.51 -10.50
N ARG A 82 -2.42 -0.43 -10.87
CA ARG A 82 -1.76 0.85 -11.16
C ARG A 82 -1.14 1.46 -9.91
N ALA A 83 -1.83 1.38 -8.78
CA ALA A 83 -1.29 1.87 -7.52
C ALA A 83 0.01 1.15 -7.16
N VAL A 84 0.05 -0.17 -7.34
CA VAL A 84 1.26 -0.97 -7.07
C VAL A 84 2.38 -0.59 -8.02
N GLN A 85 2.09 -0.38 -9.30
CA GLN A 85 3.11 0.08 -10.27
C GLN A 85 3.71 1.41 -9.83
N GLU A 86 2.89 2.38 -9.46
CA GLU A 86 3.36 3.69 -9.00
C GLU A 86 4.15 3.58 -7.70
N ALA A 87 3.69 2.74 -6.77
CA ALA A 87 4.41 2.53 -5.51
C ALA A 87 5.79 1.91 -5.72
N ARG A 88 5.91 0.97 -6.66
CA ARG A 88 7.22 0.38 -7.01
C ARG A 88 8.15 1.39 -7.66
N GLN A 89 7.63 2.25 -8.53
CA GLN A 89 8.43 3.31 -9.15
C GLN A 89 8.89 4.34 -8.11
N ALA A 90 8.04 4.65 -7.14
CA ALA A 90 8.42 5.54 -6.04
C ALA A 90 9.53 4.95 -5.17
N GLY A 91 9.55 3.62 -5.02
CA GLY A 91 10.60 2.92 -4.28
C GLY A 91 10.55 3.22 -2.78
N VAL A 92 11.74 3.20 -2.16
CA VAL A 92 11.90 3.40 -0.73
C VAL A 92 12.46 4.80 -0.47
N LEU A 93 11.79 5.57 0.36
CA LEU A 93 12.29 6.84 0.88
C LEU A 93 12.70 6.67 2.35
#